data_98fef354c6ebba1b37353a610e0a52c7
#
_entry.id   98fef354c6ebba1b37353a610e0a52c7
#
_cell.length_a   1.000
_cell.length_b   1.000
_cell.length_c   1.000
_cell.angle_alpha   90.00
_cell.angle_beta   90.00
_cell.angle_gamma   90.00
#
_symmetry.space_group_name_H-M   'P 1'
#
loop_
_entity.id
_entity.type
_entity.pdbx_description
1 polymer ?
#
loop_
_entity_poly.entity_id
_entity_poly.type
_entity_poly.pdbx_seq_one_letter_code
_entity_poly.pdbx_strand_id
1 'polypeptide(L)'
;MNLKMARYESARPKLRARAFRLCCTAIALTAALPSVRAQTDEIQVYDAAIAEQGKVNLMIHMNFTPIGWKTPRFPGAIIANDSFQATAEWAYGVTPWFEQGLYMPVSSPHSTNYGGTFDGFKIRELFVRPHADEHTFFYGLNFEFSVNHHYWEDRTYTSELRPIVGLHLKPWDIIFNPIVDTDYTGGPGNLQFNPSLRVAYNITGRWAVAAEQYAGFGPLHHFVPVNQQFQESWAVVDRTSKTINIEAGVGVGVTGGADRLTFKLMLSRDLN
;
A
#
# COMPACT_ATOMS: atom_id res chain seq x y z
N MET A 1 35.87 50.47 61.34
CA MET A 1 36.30 49.84 60.06
C MET A 1 35.33 48.69 59.79
N ASN A 2 34.25 49.01 59.06
CA ASN A 2 33.15 48.10 58.81
C ASN A 2 33.18 47.57 57.35
N LEU A 3 33.50 46.31 57.17
CA LEU A 3 33.39 45.65 55.89
C LEU A 3 31.95 45.21 55.67
N LYS A 4 31.25 45.70 54.64
CA LYS A 4 30.02 45.25 54.12
C LYS A 4 30.27 44.02 53.19
N MET A 5 29.82 42.82 53.57
CA MET A 5 29.73 41.67 52.65
C MET A 5 28.52 41.82 51.77
N ALA A 6 28.73 41.91 50.48
CA ALA A 6 27.66 41.81 49.47
C ALA A 6 27.19 40.36 49.31
N ARG A 7 25.89 40.13 49.47
CA ARG A 7 25.27 38.84 49.15
C ARG A 7 25.10 38.68 47.63
N TYR A 8 25.68 37.65 47.10
CA TYR A 8 25.49 37.23 45.72
C TYR A 8 24.26 36.29 45.65
N GLU A 9 23.12 36.82 45.19
CA GLU A 9 21.92 36.01 44.94
C GLU A 9 22.06 35.23 43.65
N SER A 10 22.03 33.90 43.72
CA SER A 10 22.14 33.00 42.58
C SER A 10 20.82 32.89 41.80
N ALA A 11 20.74 33.55 40.65
CA ALA A 11 19.58 33.56 39.74
C ALA A 11 19.55 32.35 38.78
N ARG A 12 20.01 31.16 39.16
CA ARG A 12 20.21 30.06 38.22
C ARG A 12 19.26 28.83 38.23
N PRO A 13 18.24 28.67 39.10
CA PRO A 13 17.37 27.47 38.96
C PRO A 13 16.19 27.63 38.00
N LYS A 14 15.73 28.87 37.71
CA LYS A 14 14.51 29.07 36.91
C LYS A 14 14.69 28.92 35.38
N LEU A 15 15.89 29.13 34.86
CA LEU A 15 16.18 29.02 33.42
C LEU A 15 16.30 27.52 32.98
N ARG A 16 16.89 26.69 33.84
CA ARG A 16 17.05 25.23 33.53
C ARG A 16 15.72 24.48 33.54
N ALA A 17 14.78 24.84 34.42
CA ALA A 17 13.47 24.25 34.46
C ALA A 17 12.59 24.63 33.27
N ARG A 18 12.74 25.84 32.71
CA ARG A 18 12.02 26.25 31.49
C ARG A 18 12.57 25.57 30.23
N ALA A 19 13.92 25.48 30.11
CA ALA A 19 14.55 24.77 28.98
C ALA A 19 14.20 23.26 28.97
N PHE A 20 14.16 22.60 30.13
CA PHE A 20 13.77 21.21 30.26
C PHE A 20 12.29 20.98 29.92
N ARG A 21 11.39 21.86 30.32
CA ARG A 21 9.95 21.78 29.96
C ARG A 21 9.72 22.04 28.48
N LEU A 22 10.46 22.97 27.85
CA LEU A 22 10.39 23.20 26.40
C LEU A 22 10.93 21.99 25.60
N CYS A 23 12.03 21.37 26.04
CA CYS A 23 12.53 20.16 25.43
C CYS A 23 11.57 18.97 25.55
N CYS A 24 10.95 18.75 26.73
CA CYS A 24 9.96 17.70 26.92
C CYS A 24 8.68 17.94 26.11
N THR A 25 8.26 19.22 25.94
CA THR A 25 7.09 19.55 25.10
C THR A 25 7.39 19.38 23.61
N ALA A 26 8.61 19.70 23.16
CA ALA A 26 9.05 19.46 21.79
C ALA A 26 9.16 17.96 21.47
N ILE A 27 9.66 17.13 22.40
CA ILE A 27 9.73 15.68 22.25
C ILE A 27 8.34 15.05 22.28
N ALA A 28 7.39 15.60 23.06
CA ALA A 28 6.01 15.09 23.08
C ALA A 28 5.21 15.46 21.82
N LEU A 29 5.55 16.56 21.11
CA LEU A 29 4.90 16.93 19.85
C LEU A 29 5.42 16.11 18.63
N THR A 30 6.59 15.49 18.72
CA THR A 30 7.11 14.64 17.65
C THR A 30 6.61 13.19 17.68
N ALA A 31 5.88 12.80 18.75
CA ALA A 31 5.38 11.43 18.93
C ALA A 31 3.96 11.17 18.38
N ALA A 32 3.32 12.16 17.73
CA ALA A 32 1.95 12.04 17.24
C ALA A 32 1.83 12.50 15.77
N LEU A 33 2.73 12.05 14.91
CA LEU A 33 2.43 12.04 13.49
C LEU A 33 1.70 10.73 13.19
N PRO A 34 0.44 10.76 12.74
CA PRO A 34 -0.23 9.55 12.33
C PRO A 34 0.59 8.91 11.20
N SER A 35 1.01 7.68 11.38
CA SER A 35 1.49 6.86 10.27
C SER A 35 0.30 6.63 9.35
N VAL A 36 0.21 7.39 8.27
CA VAL A 36 -0.81 7.22 7.26
C VAL A 36 -0.58 5.88 6.59
N ARG A 37 -1.56 5.00 6.68
CA ARG A 37 -1.54 3.70 6.02
C ARG A 37 -2.95 3.26 5.77
N ALA A 38 -3.27 3.14 4.49
CA ALA A 38 -4.40 2.34 4.05
C ALA A 38 -4.12 0.86 4.37
N GLN A 39 -5.13 0.10 4.69
CA GLN A 39 -5.05 -1.34 4.66
C GLN A 39 -4.98 -1.77 3.20
N THR A 40 -4.14 -2.75 2.89
CA THR A 40 -3.92 -3.16 1.51
C THR A 40 -4.93 -4.25 1.15
N ASP A 41 -5.94 -3.91 0.40
CA ASP A 41 -6.92 -4.85 -0.15
C ASP A 41 -6.35 -5.65 -1.33
N GLU A 42 -5.35 -5.10 -1.98
CA GLU A 42 -4.71 -5.65 -3.15
C GLU A 42 -3.18 -5.51 -3.00
N ILE A 43 -2.45 -6.63 -3.13
CA ILE A 43 -0.99 -6.65 -3.11
C ILE A 43 -0.53 -7.10 -4.50
N GLN A 44 -0.47 -6.15 -5.44
CA GLN A 44 -0.15 -6.41 -6.84
C GLN A 44 0.69 -5.27 -7.43
N VAL A 45 1.69 -5.63 -8.24
CA VAL A 45 2.36 -4.70 -9.16
C VAL A 45 1.71 -4.83 -10.53
N TYR A 46 1.10 -3.75 -11.03
CA TYR A 46 0.41 -3.74 -12.31
C TYR A 46 1.41 -3.75 -13.46
N ASP A 47 1.21 -4.68 -14.39
CA ASP A 47 2.07 -4.95 -15.55
C ASP A 47 1.47 -4.49 -16.88
N ALA A 48 0.41 -3.67 -16.84
CA ALA A 48 -0.34 -3.21 -18.01
C ALA A 48 -1.07 -4.33 -18.80
N ALA A 49 -1.25 -5.52 -18.21
CA ALA A 49 -2.18 -6.51 -18.74
C ALA A 49 -3.63 -6.06 -18.51
N ILE A 50 -4.48 -6.20 -19.52
CA ILE A 50 -5.92 -5.92 -19.45
C ILE A 50 -6.73 -7.08 -20.04
N ALA A 51 -8.00 -7.18 -19.68
CA ALA A 51 -8.91 -8.09 -20.31
C ALA A 51 -9.06 -7.78 -21.81
N GLU A 52 -9.15 -8.81 -22.65
CA GLU A 52 -9.41 -8.62 -24.08
C GLU A 52 -10.71 -7.84 -24.30
N GLN A 53 -10.77 -7.06 -25.38
CA GLN A 53 -11.96 -6.27 -25.69
C GLN A 53 -13.22 -7.11 -25.73
N GLY A 54 -14.24 -6.70 -24.99
CA GLY A 54 -15.52 -7.40 -24.86
C GLY A 54 -15.50 -8.59 -23.88
N LYS A 55 -14.37 -8.88 -23.24
CA LYS A 55 -14.24 -9.91 -22.22
C LYS A 55 -14.39 -9.36 -20.81
N VAL A 56 -14.91 -10.21 -19.94
CA VAL A 56 -14.94 -9.97 -18.50
C VAL A 56 -13.93 -10.90 -17.84
N ASN A 57 -12.96 -10.33 -17.12
CA ASN A 57 -12.06 -11.07 -16.24
C ASN A 57 -12.56 -10.97 -14.80
N LEU A 58 -12.46 -12.07 -14.06
CA LEU A 58 -12.64 -12.10 -12.62
C LEU A 58 -11.31 -12.45 -11.96
N MET A 59 -10.87 -11.57 -11.06
CA MET A 59 -9.72 -11.81 -10.19
C MET A 59 -10.17 -11.83 -8.72
N ILE A 60 -9.64 -12.78 -7.97
CA ILE A 60 -9.83 -12.87 -6.52
C ILE A 60 -8.48 -12.68 -5.87
N HIS A 61 -8.31 -11.58 -5.17
CA HIS A 61 -7.17 -11.31 -4.30
C HIS A 61 -7.47 -11.87 -2.92
N MET A 62 -6.52 -12.57 -2.34
CA MET A 62 -6.60 -13.12 -0.99
C MET A 62 -5.30 -12.85 -0.26
N ASN A 63 -5.40 -12.20 0.91
CA ASN A 63 -4.25 -11.87 1.75
C ASN A 63 -4.49 -12.42 3.15
N PHE A 64 -3.48 -13.07 3.72
CA PHE A 64 -3.49 -13.52 5.10
C PHE A 64 -2.27 -12.99 5.83
N THR A 65 -2.49 -12.26 6.93
CA THR A 65 -1.45 -11.61 7.73
C THR A 65 -1.35 -12.25 9.12
N PRO A 66 -0.66 -13.42 9.27
CA PRO A 66 -0.56 -14.10 10.57
C PRO A 66 0.22 -13.30 11.60
N ILE A 67 1.16 -12.44 11.17
CA ILE A 67 1.97 -11.62 12.07
C ILE A 67 1.97 -10.18 11.57
N GLY A 68 0.97 -9.41 12.01
CA GLY A 68 0.79 -8.01 11.67
C GLY A 68 0.80 -7.09 12.88
N TRP A 69 0.38 -5.87 12.68
CA TRP A 69 0.15 -4.90 13.74
C TRP A 69 -0.96 -5.36 14.66
N LYS A 70 -0.70 -5.33 15.99
CA LYS A 70 -1.64 -5.78 17.02
C LYS A 70 -2.51 -4.65 17.58
N THR A 71 -2.33 -3.44 17.12
CA THR A 71 -3.10 -2.25 17.48
C THR A 71 -3.75 -1.65 16.25
N PRO A 72 -4.95 -1.06 16.37
CA PRO A 72 -5.57 -0.35 15.26
C PRO A 72 -4.66 0.77 14.75
N ARG A 73 -4.59 0.98 13.45
CA ARG A 73 -3.79 2.05 12.82
C ARG A 73 -4.42 3.43 13.01
N PHE A 74 -5.73 3.47 13.16
CA PHE A 74 -6.53 4.64 13.52
C PHE A 74 -7.69 4.21 14.41
N PRO A 75 -8.36 5.10 15.14
CA PRO A 75 -9.50 4.74 16.02
C PRO A 75 -10.60 4.02 15.24
N GLY A 76 -10.93 2.79 15.64
CA GLY A 76 -11.94 1.97 14.98
C GLY A 76 -11.44 1.09 13.84
N ALA A 77 -10.16 1.17 13.47
CA ALA A 77 -9.60 0.33 12.41
C ALA A 77 -9.57 -1.16 12.75
N ILE A 78 -9.67 -1.99 11.74
CA ILE A 78 -9.41 -3.43 11.84
C ILE A 78 -7.94 -3.64 12.26
N ILE A 79 -7.67 -4.66 13.08
CA ILE A 79 -6.32 -5.06 13.46
C ILE A 79 -5.78 -6.01 12.40
N ALA A 80 -4.61 -5.67 11.82
CA ALA A 80 -4.00 -6.46 10.76
C ALA A 80 -3.51 -7.84 11.23
N ASN A 81 -3.10 -7.98 12.50
CA ASN A 81 -2.61 -9.24 13.03
C ASN A 81 -3.68 -10.34 13.00
N ASP A 82 -3.34 -11.49 12.44
CA ASP A 82 -4.23 -12.64 12.29
C ASP A 82 -5.53 -12.28 11.53
N SER A 83 -5.38 -11.53 10.43
CA SER A 83 -6.50 -11.13 9.57
C SER A 83 -6.41 -11.80 8.20
N PHE A 84 -7.57 -12.16 7.68
CA PHE A 84 -7.76 -12.57 6.29
C PHE A 84 -8.55 -11.49 5.56
N GLN A 85 -8.11 -11.15 4.36
CA GLN A 85 -8.72 -10.18 3.47
C GLN A 85 -8.90 -10.81 2.10
N ALA A 86 -10.02 -10.53 1.45
CA ALA A 86 -10.25 -10.96 0.09
C ALA A 86 -10.94 -9.84 -0.70
N THR A 87 -10.57 -9.70 -1.96
CA THR A 87 -11.20 -8.74 -2.86
C THR A 87 -11.58 -9.45 -4.15
N ALA A 88 -12.85 -9.35 -4.50
CA ALA A 88 -13.31 -9.76 -5.84
C ALA A 88 -13.21 -8.54 -6.76
N GLU A 89 -12.49 -8.70 -7.85
CA GLU A 89 -12.31 -7.72 -8.91
C GLU A 89 -12.93 -8.24 -10.20
N TRP A 90 -13.86 -7.47 -10.77
CA TRP A 90 -14.38 -7.69 -12.12
C TRP A 90 -13.81 -6.63 -13.04
N ALA A 91 -13.13 -7.06 -14.09
CA ALA A 91 -12.53 -6.19 -15.08
C ALA A 91 -13.19 -6.44 -16.45
N TYR A 92 -13.56 -5.38 -17.14
CA TYR A 92 -14.16 -5.43 -18.47
C TYR A 92 -13.29 -4.71 -19.49
N GLY A 93 -12.79 -5.42 -20.48
CA GLY A 93 -12.04 -4.86 -21.60
C GLY A 93 -12.96 -4.03 -22.51
N VAL A 94 -12.90 -2.71 -22.40
CA VAL A 94 -13.73 -1.80 -23.21
C VAL A 94 -13.13 -1.60 -24.59
N THR A 95 -11.82 -1.42 -24.65
CA THR A 95 -11.04 -1.27 -25.88
C THR A 95 -9.68 -1.98 -25.71
N PRO A 96 -8.84 -2.10 -26.75
CA PRO A 96 -7.50 -2.68 -26.60
C PRO A 96 -6.53 -1.84 -25.72
N TRP A 97 -6.94 -0.69 -25.24
CA TRP A 97 -6.14 0.23 -24.43
C TRP A 97 -6.85 0.72 -23.17
N PHE A 98 -8.09 0.29 -22.92
CA PHE A 98 -8.88 0.73 -21.78
C PHE A 98 -9.69 -0.40 -21.19
N GLU A 99 -9.58 -0.57 -19.89
CA GLU A 99 -10.31 -1.52 -19.07
C GLU A 99 -10.97 -0.81 -17.90
N GLN A 100 -12.21 -1.19 -17.60
CA GLN A 100 -12.93 -0.73 -16.42
C GLN A 100 -13.05 -1.86 -15.41
N GLY A 101 -12.74 -1.57 -14.15
CA GLY A 101 -12.80 -2.51 -13.04
C GLY A 101 -13.76 -2.08 -11.93
N LEU A 102 -14.26 -3.08 -11.22
CA LEU A 102 -15.04 -2.94 -9.99
C LEU A 102 -14.47 -3.88 -8.94
N TYR A 103 -14.18 -3.37 -7.75
CA TYR A 103 -13.67 -4.13 -6.62
C TYR A 103 -14.65 -4.15 -5.47
N MET A 104 -14.74 -5.30 -4.82
CA MET A 104 -15.54 -5.51 -3.62
C MET A 104 -14.69 -6.21 -2.55
N PRO A 105 -14.00 -5.43 -1.69
CA PRO A 105 -13.17 -5.96 -0.61
C PRO A 105 -14.01 -6.43 0.58
N VAL A 106 -13.56 -7.53 1.19
CA VAL A 106 -14.12 -8.11 2.41
C VAL A 106 -12.99 -8.53 3.34
N SER A 107 -13.22 -8.48 4.65
CA SER A 107 -12.25 -8.90 5.66
C SER A 107 -12.84 -9.85 6.68
N SER A 108 -11.99 -10.70 7.23
CA SER A 108 -12.30 -11.55 8.39
C SER A 108 -11.18 -11.44 9.43
N PRO A 109 -11.18 -10.39 10.27
CA PRO A 109 -10.19 -10.21 11.31
C PRO A 109 -10.51 -11.07 12.51
N HIS A 110 -9.64 -12.05 12.82
CA HIS A 110 -9.81 -12.92 13.99
C HIS A 110 -9.52 -12.23 15.33
N SER A 111 -8.70 -11.18 15.30
CA SER A 111 -8.24 -10.48 16.52
C SER A 111 -9.12 -9.31 16.96
N THR A 112 -10.26 -9.08 16.34
CA THR A 112 -11.18 -7.98 16.64
C THR A 112 -12.59 -8.49 16.94
N ASN A 113 -13.45 -7.59 17.45
CA ASN A 113 -14.88 -7.86 17.60
C ASN A 113 -15.68 -7.84 16.30
N TYR A 114 -15.00 -7.60 15.16
CA TYR A 114 -15.60 -7.66 13.85
C TYR A 114 -15.60 -9.11 13.37
N GLY A 115 -16.76 -9.60 12.95
CA GLY A 115 -16.86 -10.84 12.18
C GLY A 115 -16.39 -10.66 10.74
N GLY A 116 -17.03 -11.26 9.77
CA GLY A 116 -16.82 -10.90 8.35
C GLY A 116 -17.34 -9.49 8.07
N THR A 117 -16.58 -8.67 7.35
CA THR A 117 -16.93 -7.29 7.02
C THR A 117 -16.97 -7.09 5.51
N PHE A 118 -17.79 -6.16 5.05
CA PHE A 118 -17.74 -5.62 3.70
C PHE A 118 -17.10 -4.24 3.79
N ASP A 119 -15.93 -4.09 3.15
CA ASP A 119 -15.03 -2.96 3.44
C ASP A 119 -15.26 -1.76 2.53
N GLY A 120 -16.16 -1.88 1.56
CA GLY A 120 -16.51 -0.83 0.62
C GLY A 120 -16.49 -1.31 -0.83
N PHE A 121 -16.30 -0.41 -1.76
CA PHE A 121 -16.10 -0.74 -3.18
C PHE A 121 -15.16 0.26 -3.83
N LYS A 122 -14.51 -0.17 -4.93
CA LYS A 122 -13.68 0.69 -5.77
C LYS A 122 -14.12 0.59 -7.21
N ILE A 123 -13.99 1.69 -7.93
CA ILE A 123 -14.06 1.75 -9.38
C ILE A 123 -12.64 2.00 -9.89
N ARG A 124 -12.25 1.27 -10.92
CA ARG A 124 -10.92 1.36 -11.54
C ARG A 124 -11.04 1.67 -13.02
N GLU A 125 -10.20 2.59 -13.47
CA GLU A 125 -10.03 2.97 -14.86
C GLU A 125 -8.57 2.71 -15.25
N LEU A 126 -8.30 1.69 -16.07
CA LEU A 126 -6.95 1.32 -16.47
C LEU A 126 -6.73 1.61 -17.96
N PHE A 127 -5.79 2.49 -18.23
CA PHE A 127 -5.34 2.85 -19.58
C PHE A 127 -3.95 2.28 -19.80
N VAL A 128 -3.75 1.57 -20.92
CA VAL A 128 -2.48 0.92 -21.22
C VAL A 128 -2.07 1.13 -22.68
N ARG A 129 -0.79 0.96 -22.95
CA ARG A 129 -0.33 0.76 -24.31
C ARG A 129 -0.98 -0.49 -24.90
N PRO A 130 -1.67 -0.42 -26.05
CA PRO A 130 -2.25 -1.62 -26.67
C PRO A 130 -1.19 -2.71 -26.89
N HIS A 131 -1.52 -3.96 -26.63
CA HIS A 131 -0.62 -5.11 -26.76
C HIS A 131 0.68 -4.91 -25.97
N ALA A 132 0.57 -4.48 -24.72
CA ALA A 132 1.71 -4.17 -23.84
C ALA A 132 2.68 -5.35 -23.75
N ASP A 133 2.19 -6.58 -23.72
CA ASP A 133 2.93 -7.84 -23.65
C ASP A 133 3.79 -8.15 -24.89
N GLU A 134 3.49 -7.53 -26.04
CA GLU A 134 4.25 -7.68 -27.30
C GLU A 134 5.41 -6.68 -27.40
N HIS A 135 5.46 -5.68 -26.52
CA HIS A 135 6.42 -4.60 -26.58
C HIS A 135 7.51 -4.72 -25.52
N THR A 136 8.78 -4.43 -25.91
CA THR A 136 9.89 -4.37 -24.94
C THR A 136 9.67 -3.29 -23.88
N PHE A 137 9.16 -2.12 -24.26
CA PHE A 137 8.78 -1.05 -23.34
C PHE A 137 7.26 -0.90 -23.33
N PHE A 138 6.67 -0.94 -22.16
CA PHE A 138 5.24 -0.71 -21.98
C PHE A 138 4.96 0.30 -20.89
N TYR A 139 3.77 0.86 -20.92
CA TYR A 139 3.31 1.84 -19.97
C TYR A 139 1.79 1.81 -19.84
N GLY A 140 1.32 2.34 -18.74
CA GLY A 140 -0.10 2.50 -18.45
C GLY A 140 -0.33 3.54 -17.36
N LEU A 141 -1.60 3.81 -17.13
CA LEU A 141 -2.07 4.66 -16.05
C LEU A 141 -3.33 4.05 -15.48
N ASN A 142 -3.28 3.71 -14.20
CA ASN A 142 -4.44 3.28 -13.44
C ASN A 142 -4.94 4.41 -12.55
N PHE A 143 -6.24 4.57 -12.50
CA PHE A 143 -6.93 5.46 -11.57
C PHE A 143 -7.98 4.65 -10.80
N GLU A 144 -8.01 4.81 -9.49
CA GLU A 144 -9.00 4.19 -8.61
C GLU A 144 -9.71 5.25 -7.78
N PHE A 145 -11.02 5.07 -7.67
CA PHE A 145 -11.85 5.81 -6.72
C PHE A 145 -12.52 4.82 -5.78
N SER A 146 -12.32 5.03 -4.48
CA SER A 146 -12.82 4.14 -3.43
C SER A 146 -13.85 4.82 -2.55
N VAL A 147 -14.87 4.03 -2.18
CA VAL A 147 -15.82 4.36 -1.12
C VAL A 147 -15.59 3.35 0.00
N ASN A 148 -14.99 3.80 1.10
CA ASN A 148 -14.50 2.95 2.17
C ASN A 148 -15.42 2.97 3.39
N HIS A 149 -15.55 1.85 4.08
CA HIS A 149 -16.03 1.83 5.45
C HIS A 149 -14.93 2.30 6.41
N HIS A 150 -15.32 3.06 7.44
CA HIS A 150 -14.39 3.73 8.36
C HIS A 150 -13.51 2.79 9.21
N TYR A 151 -13.83 1.52 9.32
CA TYR A 151 -12.97 0.53 9.98
C TYR A 151 -11.87 -0.01 9.04
N TRP A 152 -12.07 0.15 7.73
CA TRP A 152 -11.11 -0.20 6.70
C TRP A 152 -10.15 0.94 6.41
N GLU A 153 -10.69 2.14 6.22
CA GLU A 153 -9.95 3.36 5.93
C GLU A 153 -10.53 4.53 6.74
N ASP A 154 -9.68 5.40 7.28
CA ASP A 154 -10.12 6.55 8.10
C ASP A 154 -11.01 7.52 7.30
N ARG A 155 -10.85 7.55 5.99
CA ARG A 155 -11.62 8.40 5.08
C ARG A 155 -12.57 7.59 4.21
N THR A 156 -13.80 8.09 4.13
CA THR A 156 -14.85 7.47 3.29
C THR A 156 -14.47 7.47 1.81
N TYR A 157 -13.82 8.52 1.33
CA TYR A 157 -13.44 8.65 -0.08
C TYR A 157 -11.93 8.77 -0.20
N THR A 158 -11.36 7.93 -1.03
CA THR A 158 -9.94 7.96 -1.39
C THR A 158 -9.78 7.73 -2.89
N SER A 159 -8.64 8.14 -3.43
CA SER A 159 -8.27 7.82 -4.81
C SER A 159 -6.80 7.46 -4.88
N GLU A 160 -6.49 6.59 -5.82
CA GLU A 160 -5.15 6.23 -6.22
C GLU A 160 -4.90 6.61 -7.67
N LEU A 161 -3.71 7.13 -7.94
CA LEU A 161 -3.17 7.26 -9.28
C LEU A 161 -1.90 6.41 -9.37
N ARG A 162 -1.91 5.39 -10.24
CA ARG A 162 -0.82 4.43 -10.41
C ARG A 162 -0.31 4.45 -11.85
N PRO A 163 0.71 5.26 -12.17
CA PRO A 163 1.44 5.09 -13.41
C PRO A 163 2.11 3.72 -13.46
N ILE A 164 2.18 3.13 -14.64
CA ILE A 164 2.81 1.83 -14.90
C ILE A 164 3.92 2.05 -15.90
N VAL A 165 5.12 1.60 -15.58
CA VAL A 165 6.26 1.63 -16.50
C VAL A 165 6.97 0.29 -16.42
N GLY A 166 7.18 -0.37 -17.55
CA GLY A 166 7.80 -1.68 -17.56
C GLY A 166 8.64 -1.99 -18.78
N LEU A 167 9.48 -3.00 -18.60
CA LEU A 167 10.39 -3.53 -19.64
C LEU A 167 10.30 -5.05 -19.67
N HIS A 168 10.02 -5.60 -20.87
CA HIS A 168 10.16 -7.02 -21.19
C HIS A 168 11.54 -7.28 -21.80
N LEU A 169 12.48 -7.77 -20.98
CA LEU A 169 13.88 -8.08 -21.35
C LEU A 169 14.13 -9.58 -21.27
N LYS A 170 13.36 -10.37 -22.01
CA LYS A 170 13.36 -11.86 -21.94
C LYS A 170 14.71 -12.46 -21.54
N PRO A 171 14.76 -13.27 -20.46
CA PRO A 171 13.64 -13.81 -19.69
C PRO A 171 13.15 -12.93 -18.52
N TRP A 172 13.62 -11.69 -18.41
CA TRP A 172 13.32 -10.79 -17.32
C TRP A 172 12.20 -9.82 -17.67
N ASP A 173 11.36 -9.52 -16.66
CA ASP A 173 10.41 -8.41 -16.67
C ASP A 173 10.73 -7.49 -15.48
N ILE A 174 10.80 -6.19 -15.74
CA ILE A 174 11.05 -5.17 -14.71
C ILE A 174 9.92 -4.15 -14.78
N ILE A 175 9.20 -3.98 -13.69
CA ILE A 175 7.99 -3.17 -13.65
C ILE A 175 8.04 -2.24 -12.45
N PHE A 176 7.73 -0.98 -12.65
CA PHE A 176 7.68 0.04 -11.62
C PHE A 176 6.35 0.80 -11.66
N ASN A 177 5.67 0.88 -10.52
CA ASN A 177 4.45 1.66 -10.35
C ASN A 177 4.72 2.78 -9.32
N PRO A 178 4.96 4.03 -9.72
CA PRO A 178 5.03 5.19 -8.84
C PRO A 178 3.63 5.63 -8.40
N ILE A 179 3.11 5.03 -7.35
CA ILE A 179 1.75 5.23 -6.88
C ILE A 179 1.67 6.48 -6.02
N VAL A 180 0.61 7.27 -6.20
CA VAL A 180 0.23 8.37 -5.32
C VAL A 180 -1.23 8.25 -4.92
N ASP A 181 -1.49 8.38 -3.60
CA ASP A 181 -2.82 8.26 -3.01
C ASP A 181 -3.27 9.59 -2.41
N THR A 182 -4.58 9.78 -2.36
CA THR A 182 -5.20 10.94 -1.73
C THR A 182 -6.46 10.56 -0.96
N ASP A 183 -6.61 11.13 0.21
CA ASP A 183 -7.84 11.19 1.01
C ASP A 183 -8.57 12.52 0.85
N TYR A 184 -8.17 13.32 -0.15
CA TYR A 184 -8.69 14.66 -0.47
C TYR A 184 -8.46 15.71 0.62
N THR A 185 -7.56 15.46 1.57
CA THR A 185 -7.19 16.43 2.61
C THR A 185 -5.78 16.99 2.40
N GLY A 186 -5.53 18.20 2.90
CA GLY A 186 -4.18 18.79 2.94
C GLY A 186 -3.60 19.25 1.59
N GLY A 187 -4.35 19.12 0.49
CA GLY A 187 -3.91 19.56 -0.84
C GLY A 187 -2.80 18.71 -1.48
N PRO A 188 -2.19 19.15 -2.61
CA PRO A 188 -1.25 18.31 -3.39
C PRO A 188 0.00 17.87 -2.62
N GLY A 189 0.47 18.66 -1.66
CA GLY A 189 1.63 18.28 -0.83
C GLY A 189 1.36 17.10 0.10
N ASN A 190 0.10 16.80 0.39
CA ASN A 190 -0.30 15.72 1.27
C ASN A 190 -0.56 14.39 0.54
N LEU A 191 -0.39 14.35 -0.78
CA LEU A 191 -0.44 13.11 -1.54
C LEU A 191 0.56 12.10 -0.95
N GLN A 192 0.11 10.86 -0.69
CA GLN A 192 0.93 9.79 -0.15
C GLN A 192 1.68 9.10 -1.28
N PHE A 193 2.97 8.86 -1.12
CA PHE A 193 3.79 8.20 -2.12
C PHE A 193 4.04 6.74 -1.74
N ASN A 194 3.44 5.81 -2.50
CA ASN A 194 3.39 4.38 -2.21
C ASN A 194 3.88 3.52 -3.40
N PRO A 195 5.13 3.71 -3.89
CA PRO A 195 5.59 3.01 -5.08
C PRO A 195 5.73 1.50 -4.87
N SER A 196 5.58 0.75 -5.96
CA SER A 196 5.88 -0.68 -6.00
C SER A 196 6.80 -1.02 -7.19
N LEU A 197 7.60 -2.07 -7.01
CA LEU A 197 8.57 -2.58 -7.97
C LEU A 197 8.47 -4.09 -8.06
N ARG A 198 8.51 -4.64 -9.27
CA ARG A 198 8.58 -6.07 -9.53
C ARG A 198 9.72 -6.38 -10.49
N VAL A 199 10.51 -7.42 -10.16
CA VAL A 199 11.50 -8.02 -11.05
C VAL A 199 11.18 -9.50 -11.14
N ALA A 200 10.72 -9.93 -12.32
CA ALA A 200 10.33 -11.31 -12.58
C ALA A 200 11.31 -12.00 -13.53
N TYR A 201 11.45 -13.30 -13.37
CA TYR A 201 12.20 -14.19 -14.25
C TYR A 201 11.27 -15.28 -14.80
N ASN A 202 11.05 -15.27 -16.09
CA ASN A 202 10.22 -16.22 -16.81
C ASN A 202 10.97 -17.54 -16.99
N ILE A 203 10.67 -18.54 -16.14
CA ILE A 203 11.30 -19.88 -16.19
C ILE A 203 10.83 -20.62 -17.45
N THR A 204 9.56 -20.51 -17.73
CA THR A 204 8.90 -21.08 -18.93
C THR A 204 7.80 -20.14 -19.40
N GLY A 205 7.17 -20.44 -20.54
CA GLY A 205 5.98 -19.67 -20.96
C GLY A 205 4.74 -19.81 -20.04
N ARG A 206 4.85 -20.53 -18.93
CA ARG A 206 3.76 -20.74 -17.96
C ARG A 206 4.13 -20.42 -16.52
N TRP A 207 5.42 -20.35 -16.20
CA TRP A 207 5.92 -20.18 -14.84
C TRP A 207 6.92 -19.05 -14.78
N ALA A 208 6.71 -18.17 -13.84
CA ALA A 208 7.68 -17.16 -13.47
C ALA A 208 7.90 -17.14 -11.96
N VAL A 209 9.04 -16.63 -11.54
CA VAL A 209 9.33 -16.26 -10.15
C VAL A 209 9.67 -14.78 -10.11
N ALA A 210 9.25 -14.09 -9.06
CA ALA A 210 9.50 -12.67 -8.95
C ALA A 210 9.91 -12.25 -7.54
N ALA A 211 10.66 -11.17 -7.47
CA ALA A 211 10.82 -10.36 -6.28
C ALA A 211 10.00 -9.08 -6.43
N GLU A 212 9.26 -8.73 -5.39
CA GLU A 212 8.50 -7.48 -5.36
C GLU A 212 8.87 -6.67 -4.12
N GLN A 213 8.79 -5.36 -4.27
CA GLN A 213 8.96 -4.41 -3.18
C GLN A 213 7.78 -3.45 -3.18
N TYR A 214 7.13 -3.33 -2.03
CA TYR A 214 6.09 -2.33 -1.80
C TYR A 214 6.60 -1.35 -0.75
N ALA A 215 6.42 -0.06 -1.00
CA ALA A 215 6.87 0.98 -0.12
C ALA A 215 5.77 2.02 0.15
N GLY A 216 5.76 2.58 1.34
CA GLY A 216 4.95 3.74 1.71
C GLY A 216 5.84 4.77 2.38
N PHE A 217 6.16 5.83 1.65
CA PHE A 217 7.08 6.87 2.13
C PHE A 217 6.38 7.96 2.95
N GLY A 218 5.04 8.04 2.86
CA GLY A 218 4.24 9.11 3.44
C GLY A 218 4.06 10.30 2.49
N PRO A 219 3.69 11.47 3.01
CA PRO A 219 3.35 12.64 2.19
C PRO A 219 4.51 13.11 1.32
N LEU A 220 4.22 13.49 0.06
CA LEU A 220 5.22 13.96 -0.91
C LEU A 220 6.05 15.16 -0.40
N HIS A 221 5.44 16.05 0.41
CA HIS A 221 6.15 17.22 0.94
C HIS A 221 7.07 16.88 2.12
N HIS A 222 6.89 15.71 2.76
CA HIS A 222 7.69 15.29 3.91
C HIS A 222 7.59 13.77 4.13
N PHE A 223 8.55 13.02 3.62
CA PHE A 223 8.62 11.58 3.87
C PHE A 223 8.83 11.29 5.34
N VAL A 224 8.11 10.30 5.85
CA VAL A 224 8.26 9.88 7.25
C VAL A 224 9.61 9.19 7.47
N PRO A 225 10.12 9.17 8.72
CA PRO A 225 11.35 8.46 9.05
C PRO A 225 11.32 6.99 8.60
N VAL A 226 12.44 6.44 8.15
CA VAL A 226 12.54 5.09 7.56
C VAL A 226 11.92 4.00 8.44
N ASN A 227 12.07 4.08 9.76
CA ASN A 227 11.46 3.13 10.69
C ASN A 227 9.93 3.22 10.79
N GLN A 228 9.33 4.28 10.28
CA GLN A 228 7.88 4.50 10.22
C GLN A 228 7.31 4.24 8.81
N GLN A 229 8.16 4.18 7.79
CA GLN A 229 7.74 3.85 6.44
C GLN A 229 7.20 2.42 6.38
N PHE A 230 6.24 2.21 5.50
CA PHE A 230 5.85 0.87 5.08
C PHE A 230 6.89 0.35 4.09
N GLN A 231 7.49 -0.80 4.35
CA GLN A 231 8.42 -1.45 3.44
C GLN A 231 8.24 -2.96 3.56
N GLU A 232 7.74 -3.58 2.50
CA GLU A 232 7.57 -5.03 2.40
C GLU A 232 8.28 -5.59 1.17
N SER A 233 9.07 -6.65 1.38
CA SER A 233 9.72 -7.41 0.32
C SER A 233 9.05 -8.77 0.15
N TRP A 234 8.79 -9.17 -1.08
CA TRP A 234 8.02 -10.34 -1.45
C TRP A 234 8.80 -11.28 -2.34
N ALA A 235 8.61 -12.58 -2.11
CA ALA A 235 8.95 -13.63 -3.05
C ALA A 235 7.63 -14.18 -3.63
N VAL A 236 7.54 -14.23 -4.97
CA VAL A 236 6.31 -14.51 -5.69
C VAL A 236 6.56 -15.60 -6.74
N VAL A 237 5.56 -16.42 -6.99
CA VAL A 237 5.51 -17.38 -8.07
C VAL A 237 4.22 -17.20 -8.85
N ASP A 238 4.35 -17.18 -10.18
CA ASP A 238 3.23 -17.10 -11.11
C ASP A 238 3.07 -18.36 -11.90
N ARG A 239 1.83 -18.71 -12.17
CA ARG A 239 1.45 -19.76 -13.09
C ARG A 239 0.34 -19.26 -14.02
N THR A 240 0.67 -19.11 -15.28
CA THR A 240 -0.31 -18.79 -16.33
C THR A 240 -0.88 -20.07 -16.94
N SER A 241 -2.19 -20.12 -17.11
CA SER A 241 -2.85 -21.23 -17.78
C SER A 241 -4.11 -20.75 -18.53
N LYS A 242 -4.65 -21.61 -19.40
CA LYS A 242 -5.89 -21.32 -20.15
C LYS A 242 -7.15 -21.31 -19.27
N THR A 243 -7.09 -21.89 -18.08
CA THR A 243 -8.27 -22.06 -17.23
C THR A 243 -8.29 -21.06 -16.09
N ILE A 244 -7.15 -20.91 -15.40
CA ILE A 244 -6.99 -20.02 -14.26
C ILE A 244 -5.53 -19.63 -14.12
N ASN A 245 -5.27 -18.35 -13.98
CA ASN A 245 -3.96 -17.83 -13.61
C ASN A 245 -3.84 -17.77 -12.09
N ILE A 246 -2.65 -18.02 -11.60
CA ILE A 246 -2.35 -18.05 -10.17
C ILE A 246 -1.11 -17.20 -9.94
N GLU A 247 -1.18 -16.28 -9.01
CA GLU A 247 -0.03 -15.64 -8.39
C GLU A 247 -0.07 -15.94 -6.90
N ALA A 248 1.04 -16.41 -6.34
CA ALA A 248 1.15 -16.69 -4.91
C ALA A 248 2.46 -16.15 -4.38
N GLY A 249 2.43 -15.56 -3.19
CA GLY A 249 3.62 -14.94 -2.62
C GLY A 249 3.65 -14.92 -1.10
N VAL A 250 4.86 -14.72 -0.58
CA VAL A 250 5.13 -14.47 0.83
C VAL A 250 5.89 -13.15 0.96
N GLY A 251 5.39 -12.28 1.81
CA GLY A 251 5.93 -10.96 2.09
C GLY A 251 6.42 -10.81 3.51
N VAL A 252 7.52 -10.11 3.67
CA VAL A 252 8.09 -9.79 4.97
C VAL A 252 8.28 -8.28 5.11
N GLY A 253 7.81 -7.73 6.23
CA GLY A 253 8.05 -6.34 6.57
C GLY A 253 9.49 -6.13 7.03
N VAL A 254 10.20 -5.20 6.36
CA VAL A 254 11.60 -4.88 6.66
C VAL A 254 11.76 -3.63 7.51
N THR A 255 10.66 -2.93 7.81
CA THR A 255 10.63 -1.75 8.70
C THR A 255 9.61 -1.93 9.82
N GLY A 256 9.70 -1.10 10.85
CA GLY A 256 8.71 -1.08 11.94
C GLY A 256 7.32 -0.67 11.50
N GLY A 257 7.20 -0.07 10.35
CA GLY A 257 5.94 0.39 9.80
C GLY A 257 5.16 -0.65 9.00
N ALA A 258 5.75 -1.79 8.62
CA ALA A 258 5.10 -2.86 7.85
C ALA A 258 4.64 -4.02 8.73
N ASP A 259 3.72 -4.82 8.22
CA ASP A 259 3.36 -6.09 8.84
C ASP A 259 4.54 -7.08 8.70
N ARG A 260 4.70 -7.96 9.70
CA ARG A 260 5.89 -8.82 9.77
C ARG A 260 5.88 -9.94 8.76
N LEU A 261 4.70 -10.52 8.52
CA LEU A 261 4.53 -11.66 7.62
C LEU A 261 3.14 -11.61 7.02
N THR A 262 3.08 -11.62 5.70
CA THR A 262 1.83 -11.68 4.93
C THR A 262 1.97 -12.70 3.79
N PHE A 263 0.90 -13.42 3.51
CA PHE A 263 0.77 -14.30 2.36
C PHE A 263 -0.24 -13.70 1.39
N LYS A 264 0.03 -13.79 0.09
CA LYS A 264 -0.94 -13.45 -0.95
C LYS A 264 -1.23 -14.64 -1.86
N LEU A 265 -2.47 -14.70 -2.33
CA LEU A 265 -2.89 -15.60 -3.39
C LEU A 265 -3.86 -14.84 -4.30
N MET A 266 -3.55 -14.79 -5.57
CA MET A 266 -4.42 -14.20 -6.58
C MET A 266 -4.81 -15.27 -7.58
N LEU A 267 -6.09 -15.33 -7.91
CA LEU A 267 -6.67 -16.26 -8.88
C LEU A 267 -7.43 -15.45 -9.91
N SER A 268 -7.07 -15.56 -11.19
CA SER A 268 -7.79 -14.84 -12.23
C SER A 268 -8.19 -15.74 -13.41
N ARG A 269 -9.32 -15.40 -14.04
CA ARG A 269 -9.81 -16.06 -15.26
C ARG A 269 -10.77 -15.18 -16.02
N ASP A 270 -10.83 -15.39 -17.32
CA ASP A 270 -11.90 -14.84 -18.14
C ASP A 270 -13.20 -15.63 -17.94
N LEU A 271 -14.33 -14.92 -17.90
CA LEU A 271 -15.64 -15.50 -17.65
C LEU A 271 -16.41 -15.81 -18.94
N ASN A 272 -16.02 -15.19 -20.09
CA ASN A 272 -16.70 -15.30 -21.38
C ASN A 272 -15.72 -15.33 -22.56
#